data_cb2b8485d7930c9b10c06d062db84d13
#
_entry.id   cb2b8485d7930c9b10c06d062db84d13
#
_cell.length_a   1.000
_cell.length_b   1.000
_cell.length_c   1.000
_cell.angle_alpha   90.00
_cell.angle_beta   90.00
_cell.angle_gamma   90.00
#
_symmetry.space_group_name_H-M   'P 1'
#
loop_
_entity.id
_entity.type
_entity.pdbx_description
1 polymer ?
#
loop_
_entity_poly.entity_id
_entity_poly.type
_entity_poly.pdbx_seq_one_letter_code
_entity_poly.pdbx_strand_id
1 'polypeptide(L)'
;NNGGKTISNVGPGVNGTDAVNVNQLKGVTEGMANAINSVAGETQRVGAHAAAMSALKPIQYDPLEPTQVMAGIGNYRGETAAALGVAHYTSEDTMFHAGVSVGSRHNMVNAGVTRKFGSSDEKKAIPERYKGGPISSMYVMQDEMTALKAENARMKAQDEKLTADYAALKEDNLRLQKDNEETKRQLALIMSRLGM
;
A
#
# COMPACT_ATOMS: atom_id res chain seq x y z
N ASN A 1 -3.86 -71.12 -25.35
CA ASN A 1 -4.03 -71.11 -23.90
C ASN A 1 -2.73 -71.55 -23.24
N ASN A 2 -1.86 -70.63 -22.93
CA ASN A 2 -0.62 -70.90 -22.19
C ASN A 2 -0.95 -71.03 -20.70
N GLY A 3 -1.59 -72.13 -20.31
CA GLY A 3 -1.85 -72.48 -18.94
C GLY A 3 -0.57 -72.50 -18.13
N GLY A 4 -0.25 -71.37 -17.51
CA GLY A 4 0.84 -71.30 -16.55
C GLY A 4 0.58 -72.35 -15.45
N LYS A 5 1.61 -73.05 -15.04
CA LYS A 5 1.56 -73.95 -13.87
C LYS A 5 1.75 -73.16 -12.61
N THR A 6 0.90 -73.36 -11.66
CA THR A 6 1.00 -72.74 -10.30
C THR A 6 1.97 -73.57 -9.45
N ILE A 7 2.92 -72.90 -8.82
CA ILE A 7 3.73 -73.47 -7.72
C ILE A 7 3.03 -73.12 -6.43
N SER A 8 2.52 -74.13 -5.73
CA SER A 8 1.79 -73.89 -4.49
C SER A 8 2.68 -74.21 -3.28
N ASN A 9 2.27 -73.70 -2.09
CA ASN A 9 2.92 -73.97 -0.80
C ASN A 9 4.38 -73.46 -0.73
N VAL A 10 4.66 -72.33 -1.34
CA VAL A 10 5.95 -71.64 -1.25
C VAL A 10 6.01 -70.88 0.07
N GLY A 11 6.92 -71.19 0.95
CA GLY A 11 7.21 -70.46 2.17
C GLY A 11 7.69 -69.03 1.91
N PRO A 12 7.70 -68.11 2.91
CA PRO A 12 8.28 -66.80 2.71
C PRO A 12 9.75 -66.87 2.46
N GLY A 13 10.22 -66.24 1.36
CA GLY A 13 11.64 -66.11 1.02
C GLY A 13 12.35 -65.20 2.02
N VAL A 14 13.57 -65.61 2.42
CA VAL A 14 14.41 -64.88 3.39
C VAL A 14 15.73 -64.44 2.76
N ASN A 15 16.30 -65.27 1.90
CA ASN A 15 17.55 -64.97 1.24
C ASN A 15 17.31 -64.34 -0.14
N GLY A 16 18.29 -63.62 -0.65
CA GLY A 16 18.16 -62.92 -1.97
C GLY A 16 17.93 -63.81 -3.19
N THR A 17 18.07 -65.16 -3.02
CA THR A 17 17.85 -66.17 -4.07
C THR A 17 16.57 -66.97 -3.85
N ASP A 18 15.82 -66.71 -2.78
CA ASP A 18 14.59 -67.42 -2.49
C ASP A 18 13.45 -66.94 -3.37
N ALA A 19 12.47 -67.86 -3.63
CA ALA A 19 11.24 -67.45 -4.31
C ALA A 19 10.38 -66.59 -3.40
N VAL A 20 9.84 -65.50 -3.93
CA VAL A 20 8.88 -64.63 -3.25
C VAL A 20 7.47 -65.23 -3.41
N ASN A 21 6.73 -65.38 -2.29
CA ASN A 21 5.35 -65.83 -2.36
C ASN A 21 4.37 -64.65 -2.50
N VAL A 22 3.12 -64.97 -2.86
CA VAL A 22 2.06 -63.96 -3.11
C VAL A 22 1.79 -63.10 -1.87
N ASN A 23 1.91 -63.61 -0.65
CA ASN A 23 1.67 -62.83 0.57
C ASN A 23 2.75 -61.77 0.78
N GLN A 24 4.02 -62.09 0.51
CA GLN A 24 5.11 -61.11 0.56
C GLN A 24 4.91 -60.00 -0.51
N LEU A 25 4.54 -60.39 -1.74
CA LEU A 25 4.24 -59.43 -2.81
C LEU A 25 3.07 -58.52 -2.42
N LYS A 26 1.97 -59.10 -1.89
CA LYS A 26 0.82 -58.30 -1.42
C LYS A 26 1.24 -57.33 -0.33
N GLY A 27 1.99 -57.74 0.68
CA GLY A 27 2.46 -56.88 1.76
C GLY A 27 3.28 -55.69 1.25
N VAL A 28 4.20 -55.92 0.31
CA VAL A 28 4.97 -54.84 -0.31
C VAL A 28 4.05 -53.90 -1.12
N THR A 29 3.14 -54.48 -1.93
CA THR A 29 2.24 -53.69 -2.75
C THR A 29 1.28 -52.82 -1.90
N GLU A 30 0.74 -53.38 -0.83
CA GLU A 30 -0.11 -52.64 0.11
C GLU A 30 0.67 -51.53 0.83
N GLY A 31 1.89 -51.84 1.27
CA GLY A 31 2.81 -50.83 1.84
C GLY A 31 3.11 -49.69 0.89
N MET A 32 3.38 -49.99 -0.39
CA MET A 32 3.60 -48.98 -1.42
C MET A 32 2.33 -48.18 -1.69
N ALA A 33 1.18 -48.83 -1.79
CA ALA A 33 -0.09 -48.13 -2.00
C ALA A 33 -0.40 -47.15 -0.86
N ASN A 34 -0.18 -47.57 0.39
CA ASN A 34 -0.36 -46.70 1.55
C ASN A 34 0.62 -45.53 1.56
N ALA A 35 1.87 -45.74 1.20
CA ALA A 35 2.86 -44.66 1.07
C ALA A 35 2.48 -43.65 -0.01
N ILE A 36 2.05 -44.14 -1.18
CA ILE A 36 1.59 -43.28 -2.29
C ILE A 36 0.38 -42.44 -1.87
N ASN A 37 -0.63 -43.05 -1.21
CA ASN A 37 -1.79 -42.37 -0.71
C ASN A 37 -1.42 -41.28 0.33
N SER A 38 -0.47 -41.61 1.22
CA SER A 38 0.03 -40.65 2.21
C SER A 38 0.68 -39.43 1.54
N VAL A 39 1.55 -39.67 0.56
CA VAL A 39 2.22 -38.60 -0.22
C VAL A 39 1.20 -37.77 -1.01
N ALA A 40 0.21 -38.43 -1.61
CA ALA A 40 -0.85 -37.73 -2.34
C ALA A 40 -1.64 -36.80 -1.40
N GLY A 41 -2.03 -37.28 -0.21
CA GLY A 41 -2.69 -36.45 0.81
C GLY A 41 -1.82 -35.29 1.30
N GLU A 42 -0.52 -35.54 1.49
CA GLU A 42 0.40 -34.45 1.88
C GLU A 42 0.51 -33.37 0.78
N THR A 43 0.59 -33.79 -0.47
CA THR A 43 0.63 -32.85 -1.62
C THR A 43 -0.64 -32.00 -1.71
N GLN A 44 -1.80 -32.57 -1.40
CA GLN A 44 -3.07 -31.84 -1.38
C GLN A 44 -3.07 -30.78 -0.26
N ARG A 45 -2.60 -31.13 0.94
CA ARG A 45 -2.47 -30.19 2.06
C ARG A 45 -1.50 -29.05 1.76
N VAL A 46 -0.30 -29.38 1.27
CA VAL A 46 0.69 -28.37 0.84
C VAL A 46 0.09 -27.42 -0.20
N GLY A 47 -0.67 -27.94 -1.17
CA GLY A 47 -1.36 -27.15 -2.16
C GLY A 47 -2.40 -26.19 -1.55
N ALA A 48 -3.17 -26.65 -0.56
CA ALA A 48 -4.14 -25.80 0.15
C ALA A 48 -3.44 -24.68 0.96
N HIS A 49 -2.36 -25.00 1.67
CA HIS A 49 -1.55 -24.00 2.39
C HIS A 49 -0.93 -22.98 1.43
N ALA A 50 -0.35 -23.44 0.33
CA ALA A 50 0.20 -22.54 -0.69
C ALA A 50 -0.85 -21.61 -1.27
N ALA A 51 -2.06 -22.11 -1.56
CA ALA A 51 -3.17 -21.31 -2.03
C ALA A 51 -3.61 -20.26 -1.00
N ALA A 52 -3.73 -20.65 0.29
CA ALA A 52 -4.06 -19.72 1.36
C ALA A 52 -3.00 -18.62 1.54
N MET A 53 -1.71 -18.99 1.52
CA MET A 53 -0.59 -18.03 1.62
C MET A 53 -0.52 -17.08 0.43
N SER A 54 -0.84 -17.55 -0.77
CA SER A 54 -0.85 -16.73 -1.99
C SER A 54 -1.98 -15.68 -2.00
N ALA A 55 -3.00 -15.86 -1.17
CA ALA A 55 -4.08 -14.90 -0.98
C ALA A 55 -3.69 -13.72 -0.08
N LEU A 56 -2.56 -13.80 0.63
CA LEU A 56 -2.03 -12.72 1.46
C LEU A 56 -1.39 -11.65 0.56
N LYS A 57 -2.19 -10.68 0.15
CA LYS A 57 -1.74 -9.60 -0.72
C LYS A 57 -1.83 -8.27 0.02
N PRO A 58 -0.69 -7.61 0.28
CA PRO A 58 -0.71 -6.28 0.84
C PRO A 58 -1.27 -5.28 -0.17
N ILE A 59 -1.97 -4.28 0.34
CA ILE A 59 -2.46 -3.13 -0.43
C ILE A 59 -1.39 -2.04 -0.50
N GLN A 60 -1.67 -0.96 -1.21
CA GLN A 60 -0.73 0.13 -1.42
C GLN A 60 -0.25 0.75 -0.11
N TYR A 61 1.00 1.22 -0.10
CA TYR A 61 1.59 1.94 1.03
C TYR A 61 0.83 3.22 1.38
N ASP A 62 0.54 3.38 2.67
CA ASP A 62 0.07 4.62 3.27
C ASP A 62 1.04 5.00 4.41
N PRO A 63 1.63 6.22 4.40
CA PRO A 63 2.55 6.66 5.45
C PRO A 63 1.89 6.80 6.83
N LEU A 64 0.57 7.00 6.89
CA LEU A 64 -0.18 7.08 8.14
C LEU A 64 -0.58 5.70 8.67
N GLU A 65 -0.69 4.70 7.78
CA GLU A 65 -1.08 3.32 8.09
C GLU A 65 -0.07 2.31 7.49
N PRO A 66 1.19 2.31 7.94
CA PRO A 66 2.24 1.51 7.31
C PRO A 66 2.15 0.01 7.58
N THR A 67 1.30 -0.43 8.54
CA THR A 67 1.16 -1.83 8.92
C THR A 67 -0.19 -2.36 8.47
N GLN A 68 -0.17 -3.51 7.80
CA GLN A 68 -1.36 -4.15 7.26
C GLN A 68 -1.46 -5.59 7.75
N VAL A 69 -2.68 -6.03 8.08
CA VAL A 69 -2.99 -7.41 8.42
C VAL A 69 -3.77 -8.03 7.28
N MET A 70 -3.41 -9.26 6.91
CA MET A 70 -3.99 -9.97 5.79
C MET A 70 -4.54 -11.30 6.25
N ALA A 71 -5.65 -11.74 5.65
CA ALA A 71 -6.20 -13.07 5.85
C ALA A 71 -6.51 -13.72 4.50
N GLY A 72 -6.34 -15.03 4.43
CA GLY A 72 -6.58 -15.79 3.22
C GLY A 72 -7.09 -17.20 3.53
N ILE A 73 -7.84 -17.75 2.59
CA ILE A 73 -8.29 -19.15 2.62
C ILE A 73 -7.90 -19.77 1.29
N GLY A 74 -7.40 -20.98 1.33
CA GLY A 74 -7.06 -21.77 0.16
C GLY A 74 -7.68 -23.16 0.21
N ASN A 75 -8.14 -23.65 -0.93
CA ASN A 75 -8.58 -25.03 -1.10
C ASN A 75 -7.83 -25.65 -2.28
N TYR A 76 -7.39 -26.87 -2.09
CA TYR A 76 -6.79 -27.66 -3.16
C TYR A 76 -7.18 -29.14 -3.02
N ARG A 77 -7.88 -29.65 -4.03
CA ARG A 77 -8.34 -31.04 -4.13
C ARG A 77 -9.07 -31.55 -2.88
N GLY A 78 -9.92 -30.72 -2.28
CA GLY A 78 -10.71 -31.06 -1.10
C GLY A 78 -10.07 -30.73 0.24
N GLU A 79 -8.78 -30.45 0.29
CA GLU A 79 -8.11 -29.95 1.49
C GLU A 79 -8.23 -28.43 1.58
N THR A 80 -8.39 -27.91 2.80
CA THR A 80 -8.57 -26.46 3.04
C THR A 80 -7.58 -25.99 4.10
N ALA A 81 -7.02 -24.81 3.89
CA ALA A 81 -6.16 -24.11 4.84
C ALA A 81 -6.58 -22.65 4.97
N ALA A 82 -6.34 -22.06 6.14
CA ALA A 82 -6.46 -20.62 6.37
C ALA A 82 -5.07 -20.02 6.60
N ALA A 83 -4.89 -18.77 6.21
CA ALA A 83 -3.64 -18.04 6.44
C ALA A 83 -3.90 -16.67 7.04
N LEU A 84 -2.98 -16.24 7.90
CA LEU A 84 -2.89 -14.88 8.43
C LEU A 84 -1.50 -14.33 8.15
N GLY A 85 -1.44 -13.05 7.81
CA GLY A 85 -0.17 -12.38 7.53
C GLY A 85 -0.16 -10.94 7.99
N VAL A 86 1.04 -10.42 8.15
CA VAL A 86 1.32 -9.02 8.45
C VAL A 86 2.30 -8.50 7.40
N ALA A 87 2.05 -7.31 6.90
CA ALA A 87 3.01 -6.55 6.10
C ALA A 87 3.29 -5.22 6.80
N HIS A 88 4.54 -4.79 6.79
CA HIS A 88 4.98 -3.51 7.34
C HIS A 88 5.86 -2.80 6.32
N TYR A 89 5.47 -1.58 5.97
CA TYR A 89 6.23 -0.72 5.09
C TYR A 89 7.10 0.22 5.89
N THR A 90 8.39 0.20 5.65
CA THR A 90 9.32 1.20 6.19
C THR A 90 9.43 2.42 5.28
N SER A 91 9.05 2.26 4.03
CA SER A 91 8.94 3.31 3.01
C SER A 91 8.09 2.81 1.84
N GLU A 92 7.71 3.68 0.90
CA GLU A 92 7.05 3.26 -0.33
C GLU A 92 7.86 2.20 -1.13
N ASP A 93 9.18 2.24 -1.00
CA ASP A 93 10.09 1.36 -1.74
C ASP A 93 10.44 0.07 -1.00
N THR A 94 10.08 -0.08 0.28
CA THR A 94 10.51 -1.22 1.09
C THR A 94 9.40 -1.72 2.00
N MET A 95 9.10 -3.01 1.87
CA MET A 95 8.09 -3.72 2.64
C MET A 95 8.66 -5.02 3.19
N PHE A 96 8.38 -5.31 4.45
CA PHE A 96 8.59 -6.61 5.10
C PHE A 96 7.24 -7.29 5.27
N HIS A 97 7.19 -8.60 5.07
CA HIS A 97 5.97 -9.35 5.34
C HIS A 97 6.30 -10.70 5.96
N ALA A 98 5.37 -11.20 6.74
CA ALA A 98 5.38 -12.54 7.29
C ALA A 98 3.96 -13.10 7.32
N GLY A 99 3.84 -14.42 7.17
CA GLY A 99 2.57 -15.09 7.20
C GLY A 99 2.68 -16.50 7.79
N VAL A 100 1.58 -16.98 8.33
CA VAL A 100 1.40 -18.34 8.80
C VAL A 100 0.10 -18.89 8.23
N SER A 101 0.13 -20.14 7.78
CA SER A 101 -1.08 -20.86 7.42
C SER A 101 -1.28 -22.07 8.31
N VAL A 102 -2.52 -22.32 8.66
CA VAL A 102 -2.96 -23.43 9.51
C VAL A 102 -3.95 -24.31 8.74
N GLY A 103 -3.85 -25.60 8.93
CA GLY A 103 -4.69 -26.60 8.27
C GLY A 103 -4.67 -27.93 8.98
N SER A 104 -5.03 -29.03 8.28
CA SER A 104 -5.36 -30.31 8.87
C SER A 104 -4.21 -31.06 9.58
N ARG A 105 -2.93 -30.74 9.36
CA ARG A 105 -1.81 -31.44 10.02
C ARG A 105 -0.57 -30.61 10.29
N HIS A 106 -0.14 -29.81 9.35
CA HIS A 106 1.10 -29.04 9.45
C HIS A 106 0.80 -27.56 9.20
N ASN A 107 1.55 -26.71 9.87
CA ASN A 107 1.49 -25.27 9.62
C ASN A 107 2.59 -24.89 8.62
N MET A 108 2.34 -23.90 7.79
CA MET A 108 3.34 -23.33 6.90
C MET A 108 3.57 -21.88 7.29
N VAL A 109 4.82 -21.46 7.25
CA VAL A 109 5.21 -20.06 7.51
C VAL A 109 6.00 -19.51 6.33
N ASN A 110 5.85 -18.22 6.07
CA ASN A 110 6.71 -17.50 5.15
C ASN A 110 7.13 -16.16 5.76
N ALA A 111 8.23 -15.64 5.29
CA ALA A 111 8.64 -14.26 5.52
C ALA A 111 9.39 -13.77 4.29
N GLY A 112 9.30 -12.50 4.02
CA GLY A 112 9.96 -11.91 2.87
C GLY A 112 10.15 -10.41 3.00
N VAL A 113 11.02 -9.88 2.15
CA VAL A 113 11.23 -8.46 1.97
C VAL A 113 11.03 -8.14 0.49
N THR A 114 10.31 -7.06 0.22
CA THR A 114 10.15 -6.52 -1.13
C THR A 114 10.77 -5.14 -1.15
N ARG A 115 11.62 -4.88 -2.16
CA ARG A 115 12.22 -3.57 -2.36
C ARG A 115 12.17 -3.17 -3.83
N LYS A 116 11.75 -1.93 -4.09
CA LYS A 116 11.82 -1.33 -5.41
C LYS A 116 13.23 -0.80 -5.67
N PHE A 117 13.75 -1.07 -6.86
CA PHE A 117 15.03 -0.54 -7.32
C PHE A 117 14.78 0.27 -8.59
N GLY A 118 15.49 1.36 -8.74
CA GLY A 118 15.44 2.21 -9.92
C GLY A 118 15.66 3.67 -9.55
N SER A 119 16.32 4.40 -10.42
CA SER A 119 16.56 5.83 -10.29
C SER A 119 16.48 6.42 -11.69
N SER A 120 15.31 6.98 -12.06
CA SER A 120 15.20 7.82 -13.24
C SER A 120 15.61 9.27 -12.89
N ASP A 121 16.08 10.00 -13.89
CA ASP A 121 16.42 11.42 -13.70
C ASP A 121 15.16 12.24 -13.37
N GLU A 122 13.99 11.82 -13.87
CA GLU A 122 12.69 12.38 -13.51
C GLU A 122 12.38 12.20 -12.01
N LYS A 123 12.64 11.00 -11.43
CA LYS A 123 12.44 10.77 -10.00
C LYS A 123 13.41 11.59 -9.14
N LYS A 124 14.62 11.87 -9.64
CA LYS A 124 15.59 12.74 -8.96
C LYS A 124 15.15 14.21 -8.96
N ALA A 125 14.46 14.65 -10.01
CA ALA A 125 13.96 16.02 -10.15
C ALA A 125 12.76 16.31 -9.23
N ILE A 126 12.07 15.28 -8.72
CA ILE A 126 10.96 15.45 -7.78
C ILE A 126 11.51 15.96 -6.43
N PRO A 127 10.93 17.02 -5.84
CA PRO A 127 11.29 17.48 -4.51
C PRO A 127 11.19 16.36 -3.46
N GLU A 128 12.08 16.31 -2.48
CA GLU A 128 12.15 15.26 -1.46
C GLU A 128 10.80 15.02 -0.76
N ARG A 129 10.06 16.09 -0.47
CA ARG A 129 8.75 16.02 0.19
C ARG A 129 7.69 15.21 -0.59
N TYR A 130 7.86 15.04 -1.91
CA TYR A 130 6.99 14.25 -2.78
C TYR A 130 7.53 12.85 -3.08
N LYS A 131 8.72 12.51 -2.63
CA LYS A 131 9.36 11.22 -2.90
C LYS A 131 8.82 10.06 -2.06
N GLY A 132 7.99 10.33 -1.06
CA GLY A 132 7.42 9.31 -0.18
C GLY A 132 6.38 8.40 -0.83
N GLY A 133 5.95 8.70 -2.07
CA GLY A 133 5.01 7.90 -2.83
C GLY A 133 3.71 8.61 -3.20
N PRO A 134 2.85 8.01 -4.04
CA PRO A 134 1.63 8.66 -4.51
C PRO A 134 0.70 9.11 -3.39
N ILE A 135 0.47 8.27 -2.39
CA ILE A 135 -0.39 8.60 -1.24
C ILE A 135 0.27 9.68 -0.38
N SER A 136 1.57 9.55 -0.08
CA SER A 136 2.33 10.57 0.65
C SER A 136 2.30 11.92 -0.07
N SER A 137 2.44 11.91 -1.40
CA SER A 137 2.34 13.12 -2.22
C SER A 137 0.98 13.79 -2.12
N MET A 138 -0.11 13.03 -2.01
CA MET A 138 -1.45 13.59 -1.83
C MET A 138 -1.58 14.35 -0.52
N TYR A 139 -1.04 13.82 0.58
CA TYR A 139 -1.06 14.52 1.88
C TYR A 139 -0.27 15.83 1.83
N VAL A 140 0.93 15.80 1.23
CA VAL A 140 1.74 17.02 1.03
C VAL A 140 0.98 18.05 0.18
N MET A 141 0.37 17.64 -0.92
CA MET A 141 -0.43 18.52 -1.77
C MET A 141 -1.65 19.12 -1.03
N GLN A 142 -2.29 18.34 -0.17
CA GLN A 142 -3.43 18.81 0.62
C GLN A 142 -3.00 19.88 1.63
N ASP A 143 -1.86 19.68 2.30
CA ASP A 143 -1.29 20.67 3.21
C ASP A 143 -0.90 21.96 2.48
N GLU A 144 -0.23 21.84 1.33
CA GLU A 144 0.15 23.00 0.50
C GLU A 144 -1.09 23.75 0.00
N MET A 145 -2.13 23.05 -0.44
CA MET A 145 -3.38 23.67 -0.87
C MET A 145 -4.07 24.41 0.29
N THR A 146 -4.02 23.87 1.48
CA THR A 146 -4.57 24.51 2.68
C THR A 146 -3.80 25.78 3.02
N ALA A 147 -2.47 25.74 2.96
CA ALA A 147 -1.62 26.91 3.16
C ALA A 147 -1.89 28.00 2.11
N LEU A 148 -1.97 27.62 0.83
CA LEU A 148 -2.30 28.56 -0.27
C LEU A 148 -3.69 29.18 -0.12
N LYS A 149 -4.69 28.43 0.35
CA LYS A 149 -6.02 28.99 0.63
C LYS A 149 -5.98 30.05 1.74
N ALA A 150 -5.21 29.77 2.80
CA ALA A 150 -5.03 30.72 3.89
C ALA A 150 -4.31 31.99 3.45
N GLU A 151 -3.27 31.86 2.61
CA GLU A 151 -2.55 33.00 2.04
C GLU A 151 -3.43 33.84 1.10
N ASN A 152 -4.21 33.19 0.23
CA ASN A 152 -5.18 33.86 -0.62
C ASN A 152 -6.23 34.65 0.19
N ALA A 153 -6.70 34.08 1.30
CA ALA A 153 -7.64 34.78 2.17
C ALA A 153 -7.02 36.02 2.81
N ARG A 154 -5.75 35.94 3.22
CA ARG A 154 -4.98 37.09 3.75
C ARG A 154 -4.77 38.17 2.69
N MET A 155 -4.39 37.79 1.47
CA MET A 155 -4.21 38.74 0.37
C MET A 155 -5.52 39.45 0.03
N LYS A 156 -6.65 38.75 -0.04
CA LYS A 156 -7.96 39.37 -0.26
C LYS A 156 -8.32 40.38 0.82
N ALA A 157 -8.13 40.04 2.08
CA ALA A 157 -8.39 40.97 3.17
C ALA A 157 -7.48 42.21 3.12
N GLN A 158 -6.24 42.04 2.66
CA GLN A 158 -5.30 43.13 2.48
C GLN A 158 -5.70 44.05 1.28
N ASP A 159 -6.16 43.48 0.17
CA ASP A 159 -6.68 44.19 -1.00
C ASP A 159 -7.94 44.98 -0.65
N GLU A 160 -8.85 44.40 0.13
CA GLU A 160 -10.06 45.09 0.61
C GLU A 160 -9.69 46.31 1.45
N LYS A 161 -8.73 46.13 2.39
CA LYS A 161 -8.23 47.22 3.23
C LYS A 161 -7.56 48.32 2.37
N LEU A 162 -6.71 47.96 1.44
CA LEU A 162 -6.02 48.88 0.55
C LEU A 162 -7.02 49.65 -0.30
N THR A 163 -8.06 49.01 -0.81
CA THR A 163 -9.15 49.63 -1.58
C THR A 163 -9.91 50.65 -0.70
N ALA A 164 -10.21 50.33 0.56
CA ALA A 164 -10.85 51.23 1.49
C ALA A 164 -9.96 52.46 1.82
N ASP A 165 -8.67 52.21 2.10
CA ASP A 165 -7.68 53.26 2.38
C ASP A 165 -7.53 54.21 1.17
N TYR A 166 -7.51 53.64 -0.06
CA TYR A 166 -7.46 54.45 -1.30
C TYR A 166 -8.71 55.32 -1.49
N ALA A 167 -9.90 54.76 -1.18
CA ALA A 167 -11.15 55.52 -1.27
C ALA A 167 -11.16 56.68 -0.25
N ALA A 168 -10.73 56.45 0.98
CA ALA A 168 -10.60 57.46 2.01
C ALA A 168 -9.58 58.56 1.63
N LEU A 169 -8.44 58.17 1.11
CA LEU A 169 -7.42 59.12 0.62
C LEU A 169 -7.92 60.00 -0.53
N LYS A 170 -8.70 59.42 -1.44
CA LYS A 170 -9.35 60.18 -2.56
C LYS A 170 -10.35 61.20 -2.03
N GLU A 171 -11.14 60.85 -1.03
CA GLU A 171 -12.10 61.76 -0.40
C GLU A 171 -11.38 62.91 0.33
N ASP A 172 -10.32 62.62 1.08
CA ASP A 172 -9.50 63.63 1.75
C ASP A 172 -8.83 64.58 0.73
N ASN A 173 -8.32 64.06 -0.38
CA ASN A 173 -7.76 64.90 -1.46
C ASN A 173 -8.82 65.86 -2.03
N LEU A 174 -10.04 65.36 -2.26
CA LEU A 174 -11.12 66.21 -2.78
C LEU A 174 -11.52 67.30 -1.77
N ARG A 175 -11.50 66.97 -0.49
CA ARG A 175 -11.74 67.92 0.59
C ARG A 175 -10.64 69.01 0.66
N LEU A 176 -9.38 68.61 0.63
CA LEU A 176 -8.25 69.51 0.59
C LEU A 176 -8.25 70.45 -0.62
N GLN A 177 -8.67 69.97 -1.79
CA GLN A 177 -8.82 70.80 -2.99
C GLN A 177 -9.87 71.85 -2.79
N LYS A 178 -11.05 71.52 -2.21
CA LYS A 178 -12.11 72.49 -1.91
C LYS A 178 -11.65 73.53 -0.90
N ASP A 179 -11.01 73.14 0.18
CA ASP A 179 -10.48 74.02 1.20
C ASP A 179 -9.43 74.95 0.65
N ASN A 180 -8.60 74.48 -0.25
CA ASN A 180 -7.57 75.28 -0.94
C ASN A 180 -8.21 76.33 -1.87
N GLU A 181 -9.25 75.96 -2.63
CA GLU A 181 -9.99 76.88 -3.46
C GLU A 181 -10.73 77.96 -2.64
N GLU A 182 -11.31 77.56 -1.50
CA GLU A 182 -11.95 78.52 -0.60
C GLU A 182 -10.95 79.48 0.05
N THR A 183 -9.77 78.96 0.48
CA THR A 183 -8.68 79.79 1.01
C THR A 183 -8.20 80.80 -0.05
N LYS A 184 -8.05 80.41 -1.31
CA LYS A 184 -7.68 81.29 -2.41
C LYS A 184 -8.72 82.37 -2.61
N ARG A 185 -10.02 82.06 -2.56
CA ARG A 185 -11.11 83.03 -2.68
C ARG A 185 -11.08 84.02 -1.52
N GLN A 186 -10.89 83.57 -0.26
CA GLN A 186 -10.76 84.42 0.88
C GLN A 186 -9.57 85.38 0.79
N LEU A 187 -8.39 84.83 0.37
CA LEU A 187 -7.20 85.61 0.14
C LEU A 187 -7.40 86.69 -0.92
N ALA A 188 -8.03 86.33 -2.06
CA ALA A 188 -8.37 87.36 -3.12
C ALA A 188 -9.32 88.43 -2.63
N LEU A 189 -10.28 88.08 -1.76
CA LEU A 189 -11.21 89.03 -1.10
C LEU A 189 -10.48 89.98 -0.16
N ILE A 190 -9.53 89.46 0.63
CA ILE A 190 -8.68 90.25 1.54
C ILE A 190 -7.79 91.23 0.70
N MET A 191 -7.14 90.74 -0.33
CA MET A 191 -6.27 91.53 -1.19
C MET A 191 -7.07 92.70 -1.90
N SER A 192 -8.28 92.34 -2.37
CA SER A 192 -9.15 93.41 -2.99
C SER A 192 -9.59 94.44 -1.94
N ARG A 193 -9.76 94.15 -0.66
CA ARG A 193 -10.08 95.07 0.42
C ARG A 193 -8.86 95.94 0.85
N LEU A 194 -7.67 95.42 0.68
CA LEU A 194 -6.45 96.15 1.03
C LEU A 194 -5.87 96.99 -0.09
N GLY A 195 -6.58 96.99 -1.25
CA GLY A 195 -6.16 97.86 -2.38
C GLY A 195 -4.88 97.38 -3.08
N MET A 196 -4.56 96.08 -2.92
CA MET A 196 -3.44 95.45 -3.56
C MET A 196 -3.87 94.62 -4.78
#